data_8400f18ad9a9bd4a1f1a8c14478e8d59
#
_entry.id   8400f18ad9a9bd4a1f1a8c14478e8d59
#
_cell.length_a   1.000
_cell.length_b   1.000
_cell.length_c   1.000
_cell.angle_alpha   90.00
_cell.angle_beta   90.00
_cell.angle_gamma   90.00
#
_symmetry.space_group_name_H-M   'P 1'
#
loop_
_entity.id
_entity.type
_entity.pdbx_description
1 polymer ?
#
loop_
_entity_poly.entity_id
_entity_poly.type
_entity_poly.pdbx_seq_one_letter_code
_entity_poly.pdbx_strand_id
1 'polypeptide(L)'
;RQARDMNELLYTKRLLNFSDQQSQAHAASLRESFAQGTPATLWGLWQGIFGMAAHQLMAVSAHTESDDGWQPPEGCEVVSQWVVKATARPQSAAPLTRAGVYVFRDFWLPFEHLDEAVALSSAAWQTFEGAEAYSAEPMGLFAPAQAMPASQECRLHLLTWYPDFTSWETSRQSDPAAMQRFIARRALTRTTEAIATRLLLPS
;
A
#
# COMPACT_ATOMS: atom_id res chain seq x y z
N ARG A 1 -35.96 -8.70 -9.68
CA ARG A 1 -34.56 -9.26 -9.61
C ARG A 1 -33.68 -8.12 -9.14
N GLN A 2 -33.49 -8.01 -7.83
CA GLN A 2 -32.49 -7.11 -7.24
C GLN A 2 -31.11 -7.59 -7.74
N ALA A 3 -30.37 -6.70 -8.39
CA ALA A 3 -28.93 -6.88 -8.58
C ALA A 3 -28.34 -7.08 -7.19
N ARG A 4 -27.68 -8.21 -6.94
CA ARG A 4 -26.81 -8.36 -5.78
C ARG A 4 -25.73 -7.30 -5.97
N ASP A 5 -25.75 -6.28 -5.12
CA ASP A 5 -24.59 -5.42 -4.95
C ASP A 5 -23.42 -6.35 -4.64
N MET A 6 -22.54 -6.54 -5.61
CA MET A 6 -21.24 -7.18 -5.37
C MET A 6 -20.52 -6.21 -4.45
N ASN A 7 -20.37 -6.58 -3.18
CA ASN A 7 -19.65 -5.77 -2.21
C ASN A 7 -18.27 -5.44 -2.79
N GLU A 8 -17.98 -4.15 -2.92
CA GLU A 8 -16.71 -3.67 -3.44
C GLU A 8 -15.59 -4.13 -2.49
N LEU A 9 -14.49 -4.64 -3.07
CA LEU A 9 -13.32 -5.03 -2.28
C LEU A 9 -12.61 -3.76 -1.78
N LEU A 10 -12.52 -3.63 -0.48
CA LEU A 10 -11.86 -2.54 0.22
C LEU A 10 -10.59 -3.03 0.92
N TYR A 11 -9.73 -2.09 1.24
CA TYR A 11 -8.52 -2.33 2.03
C TYR A 11 -8.44 -1.32 3.17
N THR A 12 -7.90 -1.77 4.30
CA THR A 12 -7.57 -0.86 5.40
C THR A 12 -6.07 -0.90 5.66
N LYS A 13 -5.40 0.22 5.42
CA LYS A 13 -3.97 0.42 5.73
C LYS A 13 -3.85 1.04 7.11
N ARG A 14 -3.01 0.46 7.98
CA ARG A 14 -2.78 0.93 9.35
C ARG A 14 -1.31 1.04 9.67
N LEU A 15 -0.96 2.11 10.37
CA LEU A 15 0.30 2.21 11.11
C LEU A 15 0.01 1.86 12.58
N LEU A 16 0.72 0.85 13.08
CA LEU A 16 0.54 0.28 14.41
C LEU A 16 1.75 0.56 15.29
N ASN A 17 1.53 0.97 16.55
CA ASN A 17 2.55 1.13 17.57
C ASN A 17 2.48 0.01 18.59
N PHE A 18 3.65 -0.35 19.12
CA PHE A 18 3.82 -1.28 20.24
C PHE A 18 4.57 -0.59 21.37
N SER A 19 4.45 -1.11 22.59
CA SER A 19 5.11 -0.54 23.78
C SER A 19 6.61 -0.79 23.84
N ASP A 20 7.13 -1.73 23.05
CA ASP A 20 8.54 -2.09 22.95
C ASP A 20 9.09 -1.87 21.52
N GLN A 21 10.41 -1.90 21.38
CA GLN A 21 11.08 -1.74 20.10
C GLN A 21 11.22 -3.05 19.28
N GLN A 22 10.61 -4.13 19.75
CA GLN A 22 10.65 -5.43 19.09
C GLN A 22 9.36 -5.70 18.32
N SER A 23 8.94 -4.74 17.49
CA SER A 23 7.67 -4.81 16.77
C SER A 23 7.49 -6.12 15.98
N GLN A 24 8.56 -6.67 15.43
CA GLN A 24 8.54 -7.95 14.71
C GLN A 24 8.08 -9.13 15.61
N ALA A 25 8.36 -9.10 16.90
CA ALA A 25 7.94 -10.14 17.83
C ALA A 25 6.40 -10.21 17.99
N HIS A 26 5.68 -9.14 17.66
CA HIS A 26 4.22 -9.05 17.69
C HIS A 26 3.54 -9.58 16.42
N ALA A 27 4.29 -9.96 15.38
CA ALA A 27 3.72 -10.36 14.09
C ALA A 27 2.79 -11.57 14.19
N ALA A 28 3.14 -12.59 14.97
CA ALA A 28 2.32 -13.79 15.16
C ALA A 28 0.98 -13.46 15.83
N SER A 29 1.00 -12.67 16.91
CA SER A 29 -0.19 -12.21 17.62
C SER A 29 -1.11 -11.36 16.73
N LEU A 30 -0.53 -10.48 15.91
CA LEU A 30 -1.31 -9.70 14.94
C LEU A 30 -1.98 -10.60 13.91
N ARG A 31 -1.28 -11.58 13.35
CA ARG A 31 -1.86 -12.53 12.39
C ARG A 31 -3.02 -13.29 13.00
N GLU A 32 -2.85 -13.75 14.22
CA GLU A 32 -3.90 -14.45 14.95
C GLU A 32 -5.12 -13.56 15.20
N SER A 33 -4.92 -12.29 15.55
CA SER A 33 -6.01 -11.34 15.75
C SER A 33 -6.83 -11.10 14.48
N PHE A 34 -6.20 -11.11 13.29
CA PHE A 34 -6.93 -11.08 12.02
C PHE A 34 -7.61 -12.39 11.70
N ALA A 35 -6.98 -13.53 11.96
CA ALA A 35 -7.54 -14.84 11.63
C ALA A 35 -8.77 -15.21 12.48
N GLN A 36 -8.83 -14.74 13.72
CA GLN A 36 -9.88 -15.10 14.67
C GLN A 36 -10.89 -13.97 14.95
N GLY A 37 -10.46 -12.72 14.80
CA GLY A 37 -11.22 -11.56 15.26
C GLY A 37 -12.05 -10.86 14.19
N THR A 38 -11.89 -11.20 12.91
CA THR A 38 -12.54 -10.48 11.81
C THR A 38 -12.70 -11.35 10.56
N PRO A 39 -13.72 -11.10 9.71
CA PRO A 39 -13.82 -11.73 8.39
C PRO A 39 -12.82 -11.17 7.38
N ALA A 40 -12.11 -10.10 7.71
CA ALA A 40 -11.09 -9.50 6.84
C ALA A 40 -9.86 -10.40 6.70
N THR A 41 -9.22 -10.33 5.55
CA THR A 41 -7.97 -11.04 5.27
C THR A 41 -6.78 -10.10 5.47
N LEU A 42 -5.79 -10.49 6.27
CA LEU A 42 -4.53 -9.76 6.35
C LEU A 42 -3.78 -9.92 5.03
N TRP A 43 -3.77 -8.85 4.20
CA TRP A 43 -3.11 -8.84 2.89
C TRP A 43 -1.59 -8.77 3.01
N GLY A 44 -1.08 -8.03 3.99
CA GLY A 44 0.33 -7.95 4.30
C GLY A 44 0.63 -7.27 5.62
N LEU A 45 1.81 -7.58 6.16
CA LEU A 45 2.35 -7.03 7.40
C LEU A 45 3.83 -6.71 7.18
N TRP A 46 4.25 -5.49 7.48
CA TRP A 46 5.60 -5.02 7.17
C TRP A 46 6.27 -4.38 8.37
N GLN A 47 7.57 -4.66 8.48
CA GLN A 47 8.50 -3.98 9.37
C GLN A 47 9.22 -2.88 8.61
N GLY A 48 9.44 -1.72 9.24
CA GLY A 48 10.21 -0.63 8.66
C GLY A 48 11.70 -0.97 8.54
N ILE A 49 12.30 -0.53 7.43
CA ILE A 49 13.76 -0.48 7.26
C ILE A 49 14.21 0.97 7.40
N PHE A 50 13.55 1.88 6.66
CA PHE A 50 13.76 3.33 6.75
C PHE A 50 12.40 4.05 6.77
N GLY A 51 12.31 5.12 7.56
CA GLY A 51 11.15 5.99 7.62
C GLY A 51 10.04 5.55 8.60
N MET A 52 10.27 4.47 9.36
CA MET A 52 9.41 4.03 10.45
C MET A 52 10.21 3.85 11.73
N ALA A 53 9.57 4.07 12.87
CA ALA A 53 10.18 3.79 14.16
C ALA A 53 10.26 2.27 14.43
N ALA A 54 11.23 1.85 15.23
CA ALA A 54 11.47 0.43 15.55
C ALA A 54 10.27 -0.25 16.25
N HIS A 55 9.42 0.51 16.93
CA HIS A 55 8.22 0.02 17.61
C HIS A 55 6.97 0.02 16.71
N GLN A 56 7.11 0.21 15.41
CA GLN A 56 5.99 0.30 14.46
C GLN A 56 5.95 -0.86 13.49
N LEU A 57 4.73 -1.23 13.10
CA LEU A 57 4.45 -2.10 11.96
C LEU A 57 3.40 -1.44 11.05
N MET A 58 3.50 -1.72 9.75
CA MET A 58 2.46 -1.40 8.78
C MET A 58 1.65 -2.66 8.50
N ALA A 59 0.31 -2.55 8.57
CA ALA A 59 -0.60 -3.65 8.26
C ALA A 59 -1.61 -3.20 7.20
N VAL A 60 -1.93 -4.08 6.26
CA VAL A 60 -3.01 -3.87 5.28
C VAL A 60 -3.92 -5.09 5.31
N SER A 61 -5.20 -4.88 5.56
CA SER A 61 -6.25 -5.90 5.49
C SER A 61 -7.14 -5.68 4.27
N ALA A 62 -7.73 -6.75 3.73
CA ALA A 62 -8.72 -6.72 2.66
C ALA A 62 -10.07 -7.19 3.20
N HIS A 63 -11.15 -6.49 2.82
CA HIS A 63 -12.51 -6.75 3.32
C HIS A 63 -13.57 -6.27 2.32
N THR A 64 -14.81 -6.65 2.53
CA THR A 64 -15.95 -6.29 1.67
C THR A 64 -16.99 -5.41 2.37
N GLU A 65 -16.91 -5.30 3.69
CA GLU A 65 -17.74 -4.39 4.47
C GLU A 65 -17.08 -3.01 4.57
N SER A 66 -17.83 -2.00 4.97
CA SER A 66 -17.31 -0.62 5.14
C SER A 66 -16.21 -0.49 6.19
N ASP A 67 -16.17 -1.43 7.12
CA ASP A 67 -15.16 -1.60 8.17
C ASP A 67 -14.74 -3.07 8.20
N ASP A 68 -13.46 -3.33 8.44
CA ASP A 68 -12.95 -4.70 8.53
C ASP A 68 -13.26 -5.39 9.86
N GLY A 69 -13.81 -4.68 10.84
CA GLY A 69 -14.18 -5.19 12.17
C GLY A 69 -13.00 -5.61 13.04
N TRP A 70 -11.75 -5.38 12.60
CA TRP A 70 -10.57 -5.75 13.37
C TRP A 70 -10.37 -4.84 14.58
N GLN A 71 -10.04 -5.46 15.71
CA GLN A 71 -9.69 -4.76 16.94
C GLN A 71 -8.22 -5.01 17.27
N PRO A 72 -7.45 -3.98 17.65
CA PRO A 72 -6.06 -4.15 18.03
C PRO A 72 -5.97 -5.03 19.31
N PRO A 73 -5.01 -5.98 19.33
CA PRO A 73 -4.73 -6.74 20.55
C PRO A 73 -4.13 -5.84 21.64
N GLU A 74 -4.11 -6.33 22.86
CA GLU A 74 -3.49 -5.61 23.98
C GLU A 74 -2.05 -5.22 23.68
N GLY A 75 -1.69 -3.98 24.01
CA GLY A 75 -0.37 -3.42 23.74
C GLY A 75 -0.14 -2.93 22.31
N CYS A 76 -1.14 -3.02 21.44
CA CYS A 76 -1.12 -2.49 20.09
C CYS A 76 -2.01 -1.24 19.99
N GLU A 77 -1.46 -0.14 19.51
CA GLU A 77 -2.17 1.11 19.25
C GLU A 77 -2.24 1.41 17.74
N VAL A 78 -3.41 1.79 17.26
CA VAL A 78 -3.57 2.28 15.88
C VAL A 78 -3.22 3.77 15.83
N VAL A 79 -2.09 4.10 15.22
CA VAL A 79 -1.61 5.49 15.06
C VAL A 79 -2.37 6.20 13.95
N SER A 80 -2.55 5.52 12.83
CA SER A 80 -3.27 6.04 11.67
C SER A 80 -3.92 4.90 10.89
N GLN A 81 -5.04 5.22 10.23
CA GLN A 81 -5.84 4.27 9.49
C GLN A 81 -6.46 4.94 8.26
N TRP A 82 -6.42 4.24 7.13
CA TRP A 82 -7.05 4.66 5.87
C TRP A 82 -7.84 3.50 5.29
N VAL A 83 -9.12 3.74 5.02
CA VAL A 83 -9.96 2.82 4.23
C VAL A 83 -9.86 3.26 2.78
N VAL A 84 -9.37 2.36 1.95
CA VAL A 84 -9.01 2.64 0.55
C VAL A 84 -9.53 1.54 -0.36
N LYS A 85 -9.53 1.81 -1.65
CA LYS A 85 -9.85 0.84 -2.70
C LYS A 85 -8.69 0.72 -3.69
N ALA A 86 -8.50 -0.46 -4.23
CA ALA A 86 -7.56 -0.67 -5.31
C ALA A 86 -8.02 0.04 -6.57
N THR A 87 -7.06 0.60 -7.31
CA THR A 87 -7.28 1.16 -8.65
C THR A 87 -6.79 0.16 -9.71
N ALA A 88 -5.61 0.38 -10.30
CA ALA A 88 -5.06 -0.54 -11.28
C ALA A 88 -4.60 -1.88 -10.67
N ARG A 89 -4.18 -1.87 -9.40
CA ARG A 89 -3.69 -3.03 -8.63
C ARG A 89 -3.98 -2.89 -7.14
N PRO A 90 -4.06 -4.02 -6.38
CA PRO A 90 -4.03 -5.41 -6.83
C PRO A 90 -5.34 -5.84 -7.49
N GLN A 91 -5.30 -6.91 -8.28
CA GLN A 91 -6.51 -7.53 -8.87
C GLN A 91 -7.09 -8.64 -7.98
N SER A 92 -6.41 -9.00 -6.91
CA SER A 92 -6.78 -10.06 -5.98
C SER A 92 -6.41 -9.67 -4.56
N ALA A 93 -7.25 -10.05 -3.60
CA ALA A 93 -7.01 -9.89 -2.16
C ALA A 93 -6.14 -11.01 -1.55
N ALA A 94 -5.58 -11.90 -2.37
CA ALA A 94 -4.70 -12.94 -1.87
C ALA A 94 -3.51 -12.35 -1.10
N PRO A 95 -3.20 -12.86 0.10
CA PRO A 95 -2.10 -12.37 0.91
C PRO A 95 -0.77 -12.37 0.15
N LEU A 96 0.05 -11.37 0.40
CA LEU A 96 1.39 -11.28 -0.18
C LEU A 96 2.30 -12.32 0.46
N THR A 97 3.06 -13.03 -0.38
CA THR A 97 3.94 -14.14 0.06
C THR A 97 5.39 -14.00 -0.39
N ARG A 98 5.70 -12.97 -1.19
CA ARG A 98 7.02 -12.81 -1.77
C ARG A 98 7.90 -11.96 -0.86
N ALA A 99 9.03 -12.54 -0.40
CA ALA A 99 10.06 -11.82 0.33
C ALA A 99 10.69 -10.71 -0.52
N GLY A 100 11.17 -9.64 0.09
CA GLY A 100 11.85 -8.54 -0.58
C GLY A 100 11.69 -7.22 0.15
N VAL A 101 12.09 -6.16 -0.54
CA VAL A 101 11.91 -4.78 -0.11
C VAL A 101 10.62 -4.25 -0.70
N TYR A 102 9.77 -3.70 0.15
CA TYR A 102 8.52 -3.06 -0.25
C TYR A 102 8.59 -1.57 0.09
N VAL A 103 8.40 -0.72 -0.90
CA VAL A 103 8.38 0.72 -0.71
C VAL A 103 6.93 1.20 -0.75
N PHE A 104 6.45 1.73 0.37
CA PHE A 104 5.21 2.50 0.44
C PHE A 104 5.51 3.93 0.03
N ARG A 105 4.81 4.43 -0.97
CA ARG A 105 4.89 5.81 -1.41
C ARG A 105 3.51 6.44 -1.39
N ASP A 106 3.37 7.48 -0.62
CA ASP A 106 2.15 8.26 -0.55
C ASP A 106 2.29 9.55 -1.37
N PHE A 107 1.24 9.89 -2.10
CA PHE A 107 1.12 11.11 -2.90
C PHE A 107 -0.04 11.94 -2.37
N TRP A 108 0.19 13.21 -2.08
CA TRP A 108 -0.87 14.15 -1.72
C TRP A 108 -1.23 14.98 -2.93
N LEU A 109 -2.49 14.95 -3.34
CA LEU A 109 -2.99 15.65 -4.53
C LEU A 109 -4.46 16.02 -4.36
N PRO A 110 -4.97 17.04 -5.10
CA PRO A 110 -6.39 17.30 -5.18
C PRO A 110 -7.14 16.09 -5.75
N PHE A 111 -8.31 15.79 -5.22
CA PHE A 111 -9.10 14.63 -5.62
C PHE A 111 -9.44 14.63 -7.13
N GLU A 112 -9.66 15.81 -7.72
CA GLU A 112 -9.91 15.96 -9.17
C GLU A 112 -8.77 15.45 -10.06
N HIS A 113 -7.54 15.35 -9.55
CA HIS A 113 -6.37 14.84 -10.29
C HIS A 113 -6.10 13.36 -10.05
N LEU A 114 -6.93 12.70 -9.24
CA LEU A 114 -6.70 11.30 -8.84
C LEU A 114 -6.68 10.35 -10.03
N ASP A 115 -7.69 10.43 -10.89
CA ASP A 115 -7.83 9.52 -12.05
C ASP A 115 -6.67 9.71 -13.04
N GLU A 116 -6.23 10.95 -13.26
CA GLU A 116 -5.06 11.25 -14.10
C GLU A 116 -3.78 10.67 -13.50
N ALA A 117 -3.56 10.81 -12.19
CA ALA A 117 -2.41 10.26 -11.49
C ALA A 117 -2.38 8.72 -11.57
N VAL A 118 -3.54 8.06 -11.47
CA VAL A 118 -3.67 6.60 -11.65
C VAL A 118 -3.35 6.20 -13.08
N ALA A 119 -3.89 6.91 -14.07
CA ALA A 119 -3.64 6.63 -15.48
C ALA A 119 -2.15 6.78 -15.86
N LEU A 120 -1.50 7.84 -15.41
CA LEU A 120 -0.07 8.08 -15.60
C LEU A 120 0.79 6.98 -14.95
N SER A 121 0.41 6.51 -13.76
CA SER A 121 1.08 5.43 -13.06
C SER A 121 0.98 4.11 -13.85
N SER A 122 -0.22 3.74 -14.27
CA SER A 122 -0.46 2.51 -15.04
C SER A 122 0.28 2.51 -16.37
N ALA A 123 0.29 3.64 -17.08
CA ALA A 123 1.01 3.79 -18.33
C ALA A 123 2.54 3.73 -18.16
N ALA A 124 3.06 4.28 -17.05
CA ALA A 124 4.48 4.18 -16.74
C ALA A 124 4.90 2.72 -16.43
N TRP A 125 4.06 1.97 -15.75
CA TRP A 125 4.35 0.55 -15.42
C TRP A 125 4.41 -0.33 -16.65
N GLN A 126 3.54 -0.12 -17.64
CA GLN A 126 3.58 -0.88 -18.89
C GLN A 126 4.93 -0.73 -19.61
N THR A 127 5.50 0.47 -19.61
CA THR A 127 6.84 0.73 -20.17
C THR A 127 7.94 0.13 -19.30
N PHE A 128 7.79 0.22 -18.01
CA PHE A 128 8.78 -0.19 -17.00
C PHE A 128 8.87 -1.71 -16.87
N GLU A 129 7.74 -2.42 -16.84
CA GLU A 129 7.68 -3.88 -16.71
C GLU A 129 8.12 -4.61 -17.97
N GLY A 130 8.04 -3.96 -19.14
CA GLY A 130 8.56 -4.48 -20.41
C GLY A 130 10.08 -4.39 -20.56
N ALA A 131 10.78 -3.70 -19.68
CA ALA A 131 12.22 -3.53 -19.73
C ALA A 131 12.91 -4.61 -18.87
N GLU A 132 13.70 -5.50 -19.47
CA GLU A 132 14.44 -6.58 -18.78
C GLU A 132 15.39 -6.08 -17.67
N ALA A 133 15.75 -4.79 -17.69
CA ALA A 133 16.68 -4.18 -16.73
C ALA A 133 16.06 -3.92 -15.34
N TYR A 134 14.74 -3.98 -15.20
CA TYR A 134 14.06 -3.60 -13.97
C TYR A 134 13.38 -4.78 -13.28
N SER A 135 13.74 -5.02 -12.03
CA SER A 135 13.12 -6.03 -11.17
C SER A 135 12.17 -5.39 -10.14
N ALA A 136 11.42 -4.38 -10.54
CA ALA A 136 10.43 -3.73 -9.70
C ALA A 136 9.02 -4.12 -10.12
N GLU A 137 8.13 -4.32 -9.16
CA GLU A 137 6.74 -4.66 -9.43
C GLU A 137 5.80 -3.83 -8.55
N PRO A 138 4.95 -2.97 -9.14
CA PRO A 138 3.88 -2.32 -8.41
C PRO A 138 2.88 -3.36 -7.91
N MET A 139 2.71 -3.44 -6.60
CA MET A 139 1.84 -4.42 -5.94
C MET A 139 0.46 -3.87 -5.66
N GLY A 140 0.33 -2.57 -5.45
CA GLY A 140 -0.93 -1.91 -5.17
C GLY A 140 -0.87 -0.40 -5.40
N LEU A 141 -1.98 0.16 -5.86
CA LEU A 141 -2.22 1.58 -5.97
C LEU A 141 -3.63 1.86 -5.46
N PHE A 142 -3.71 2.49 -4.28
CA PHE A 142 -4.95 2.62 -3.54
C PHE A 142 -5.38 4.08 -3.45
N ALA A 143 -6.64 4.31 -3.76
CA ALA A 143 -7.32 5.59 -3.66
C ALA A 143 -8.27 5.60 -2.45
N PRO A 144 -8.73 6.79 -1.97
CA PRO A 144 -9.79 6.86 -0.97
C PRO A 144 -11.01 6.01 -1.37
N ALA A 145 -11.57 5.26 -0.42
CA ALA A 145 -12.74 4.44 -0.67
C ALA A 145 -13.99 5.27 -0.98
N GLN A 146 -14.06 6.49 -0.43
CA GLN A 146 -15.18 7.40 -0.62
C GLN A 146 -14.80 8.56 -1.53
N ALA A 147 -15.78 9.01 -2.34
CA ALA A 147 -15.63 10.23 -3.12
C ALA A 147 -15.47 11.45 -2.20
N MET A 148 -14.71 12.42 -2.66
CA MET A 148 -14.39 13.65 -1.95
C MET A 148 -14.68 14.86 -2.85
N PRO A 149 -14.84 16.08 -2.28
CA PRO A 149 -14.88 17.31 -3.08
C PRO A 149 -13.66 17.44 -4.00
N ALA A 150 -13.84 17.92 -5.22
CA ALA A 150 -12.83 17.97 -6.28
C ALA A 150 -11.49 18.59 -5.84
N SER A 151 -11.57 19.74 -5.15
CA SER A 151 -10.39 20.48 -4.68
C SER A 151 -9.82 19.98 -3.34
N GLN A 152 -10.50 19.03 -2.68
CA GLN A 152 -10.02 18.49 -1.41
C GLN A 152 -8.78 17.64 -1.64
N GLU A 153 -7.74 17.85 -0.82
CA GLU A 153 -6.55 17.01 -0.85
C GLU A 153 -6.89 15.59 -0.41
N CYS A 154 -6.47 14.64 -1.19
CA CYS A 154 -6.54 13.21 -0.87
C CYS A 154 -5.15 12.58 -0.92
N ARG A 155 -5.07 11.33 -0.53
CA ARG A 155 -3.86 10.54 -0.51
C ARG A 155 -4.00 9.34 -1.43
N LEU A 156 -3.07 9.20 -2.37
CA LEU A 156 -2.90 8.03 -3.23
C LEU A 156 -1.73 7.21 -2.67
N HIS A 157 -1.96 5.93 -2.36
CA HIS A 157 -0.99 5.04 -1.75
C HIS A 157 -0.47 4.05 -2.78
N LEU A 158 0.83 4.05 -3.02
CA LEU A 158 1.51 3.11 -3.90
C LEU A 158 2.34 2.14 -3.06
N LEU A 159 2.28 0.85 -3.38
CA LEU A 159 3.17 -0.18 -2.86
C LEU A 159 3.93 -0.82 -4.02
N THR A 160 5.26 -0.76 -3.99
CA THR A 160 6.13 -1.37 -4.99
C THR A 160 7.07 -2.37 -4.33
N TRP A 161 7.17 -3.55 -4.92
CA TRP A 161 8.11 -4.59 -4.53
C TRP A 161 9.42 -4.49 -5.32
N TYR A 162 10.52 -4.78 -4.63
CA TYR A 162 11.87 -4.95 -5.19
C TYR A 162 12.52 -6.19 -4.57
N PRO A 163 13.33 -6.97 -5.32
CA PRO A 163 14.06 -8.09 -4.71
C PRO A 163 15.06 -7.62 -3.66
N ASP A 164 15.67 -6.45 -3.87
CA ASP A 164 16.68 -5.84 -3.01
C ASP A 164 16.82 -4.32 -3.24
N PHE A 165 17.69 -3.66 -2.48
CA PHE A 165 17.96 -2.23 -2.65
C PHE A 165 18.74 -1.89 -3.93
N THR A 166 19.54 -2.80 -4.46
CA THR A 166 20.24 -2.59 -5.73
C THR A 166 19.22 -2.45 -6.86
N SER A 167 18.19 -3.30 -6.86
CA SER A 167 17.09 -3.22 -7.82
C SER A 167 16.30 -1.91 -7.68
N TRP A 168 16.08 -1.45 -6.44
CA TRP A 168 15.47 -0.15 -6.20
C TRP A 168 16.33 0.98 -6.79
N GLU A 169 17.64 0.99 -6.55
CA GLU A 169 18.56 2.00 -7.07
C GLU A 169 18.59 1.98 -8.60
N THR A 170 18.69 0.79 -9.20
CA THR A 170 18.64 0.61 -10.66
C THR A 170 17.34 1.18 -11.25
N SER A 171 16.21 1.01 -10.57
CA SER A 171 14.92 1.54 -11.01
C SER A 171 14.88 3.07 -11.07
N ARG A 172 15.79 3.75 -10.37
CA ARG A 172 15.91 5.23 -10.41
C ARG A 172 16.60 5.76 -11.67
N GLN A 173 17.29 4.88 -12.39
CA GLN A 173 17.94 5.17 -13.67
C GLN A 173 17.03 4.82 -14.85
N SER A 174 15.79 5.25 -14.80
CA SER A 174 14.71 4.75 -15.63
C SER A 174 14.74 5.21 -17.08
N ASP A 175 14.05 4.43 -17.92
CA ASP A 175 13.69 4.76 -19.29
C ASP A 175 13.12 6.18 -19.40
N PRO A 176 13.56 7.01 -20.41
CA PRO A 176 13.11 8.39 -20.55
C PRO A 176 11.58 8.53 -20.69
N ALA A 177 10.89 7.60 -21.34
CA ALA A 177 9.44 7.67 -21.53
C ALA A 177 8.68 7.41 -20.22
N ALA A 178 9.12 6.43 -19.42
CA ALA A 178 8.57 6.19 -18.08
C ALA A 178 8.84 7.39 -17.16
N MET A 179 10.05 7.97 -17.24
CA MET A 179 10.43 9.15 -16.45
C MET A 179 9.54 10.34 -16.74
N GLN A 180 9.19 10.61 -17.99
CA GLN A 180 8.28 11.71 -18.35
C GLN A 180 6.91 11.55 -17.70
N ARG A 181 6.38 10.33 -17.62
CA ARG A 181 5.09 10.03 -16.95
C ARG A 181 5.18 10.20 -15.45
N PHE A 182 6.28 9.82 -14.83
CA PHE A 182 6.51 10.06 -13.40
C PHE A 182 6.66 11.55 -13.08
N ILE A 183 7.31 12.33 -13.95
CA ILE A 183 7.39 13.79 -13.83
C ILE A 183 5.99 14.40 -13.96
N ALA A 184 5.20 13.99 -14.96
CA ALA A 184 3.84 14.47 -15.14
C ALA A 184 2.95 14.15 -13.93
N ARG A 185 3.03 12.93 -13.40
CA ARG A 185 2.32 12.56 -12.15
C ARG A 185 2.76 13.41 -10.97
N ARG A 186 4.08 13.65 -10.83
CA ARG A 186 4.62 14.47 -9.75
C ARG A 186 4.09 15.91 -9.82
N ALA A 187 3.87 16.46 -11.00
CA ALA A 187 3.31 17.79 -11.19
C ALA A 187 1.86 17.93 -10.67
N LEU A 188 1.12 16.81 -10.55
CA LEU A 188 -0.23 16.79 -9.98
C LEU A 188 -0.22 16.78 -8.45
N THR A 189 0.92 16.51 -7.82
CA THR A 189 1.05 16.29 -6.38
C THR A 189 1.62 17.52 -5.68
N ARG A 190 1.13 17.79 -4.47
CA ARG A 190 1.74 18.79 -3.59
C ARG A 190 3.05 18.26 -2.99
N THR A 191 3.05 17.02 -2.52
CA THR A 191 4.22 16.34 -1.94
C THR A 191 4.10 14.83 -2.06
N THR A 192 5.22 14.14 -1.86
CA THR A 192 5.29 12.68 -1.78
C THR A 192 6.18 12.26 -0.62
N GLU A 193 5.83 11.16 0.01
CA GLU A 193 6.65 10.51 1.03
C GLU A 193 6.88 9.05 0.66
N ALA A 194 8.03 8.50 1.04
CA ALA A 194 8.34 7.10 0.83
C ALA A 194 8.96 6.49 2.08
N ILE A 195 8.52 5.29 2.41
CA ILE A 195 9.13 4.45 3.45
C ILE A 195 9.53 3.12 2.86
N ALA A 196 10.69 2.61 3.28
CA ALA A 196 11.16 1.30 2.89
C ALA A 196 10.85 0.29 3.99
N THR A 197 10.29 -0.84 3.60
CA THR A 197 9.83 -1.89 4.52
C THR A 197 10.24 -3.27 4.03
N ARG A 198 10.11 -4.24 4.90
CA ARG A 198 10.26 -5.66 4.61
C ARG A 198 8.98 -6.40 4.99
N LEU A 199 8.48 -7.21 4.08
CA LEU A 199 7.32 -8.07 4.35
C LEU A 199 7.69 -9.11 5.42
N LEU A 200 6.89 -9.17 6.48
CA LEU A 200 6.97 -10.22 7.49
C LEU A 200 6.13 -11.41 7.00
N LEU A 201 6.79 -12.52 6.72
CA LEU A 201 6.14 -13.76 6.31
C LEU A 201 5.74 -14.59 7.54
N PRO A 202 4.70 -15.42 7.43
CA PRO A 202 4.41 -16.42 8.45
C PRO A 202 5.64 -17.33 8.63
N SER A 203 5.96 -17.66 9.87
CA SER A 203 7.00 -18.64 10.24
C SER A 203 6.53 -20.07 9.96
#